data_b93528320fdc10abc3a98818d2178c8f
#
_entry.id   b93528320fdc10abc3a98818d2178c8f
#
_cell.length_a   1.000
_cell.length_b   1.000
_cell.length_c   1.000
_cell.angle_alpha   90.00
_cell.angle_beta   90.00
_cell.angle_gamma   90.00
#
_symmetry.space_group_name_H-M   'P 1'
#
loop_
_entity.id
_entity.type
_entity.pdbx_description
1 polymer ?
#
loop_
_entity_poly.entity_id
_entity_poly.type
_entity_poly.pdbx_seq_one_letter_code
_entity_poly.pdbx_strand_id
1 'polypeptide(L)'
;MSSDSFQPPRPALSGVSGYRRFVASVVFAAPLLALIALWEVIVRTFDVNPRVFPDVESVVRTGLETIQDGTLIRHIGASLGRVAVGTSLAIAVSIPLGVAMGLSRGVSSFLTPLFRFFSVLAGIAWIPIATLWFGYGFGAITFVIFNAVFFVVAYNTLLGVSSIPLPLRRAAASLGASGWTMLTQVILPGALPNIVTGVRTGLGFAWRGLIAAEMIATNVGLGYMLFLARDFYRTEVIVFGMIVIGIIWLVLDRLLLAPLERATIERWGMVVRT
;
A
#
# COMPACT_ATOMS: atom_id res chain seq x y z
N MET A 1 -50.22 37.61 6.14
CA MET A 1 -49.96 37.00 4.79
C MET A 1 -48.90 36.00 4.98
N SER A 2 -49.29 34.71 5.14
CA SER A 2 -48.40 33.58 5.36
C SER A 2 -47.90 33.08 3.99
N SER A 3 -46.58 33.09 3.80
CA SER A 3 -45.94 32.49 2.64
C SER A 3 -45.78 30.98 2.90
N ASP A 4 -46.72 30.18 2.41
CA ASP A 4 -46.63 28.74 2.35
C ASP A 4 -45.49 28.37 1.39
N SER A 5 -44.39 27.83 1.95
CA SER A 5 -43.29 27.30 1.16
C SER A 5 -43.67 25.92 0.58
N PHE A 6 -44.01 25.92 -0.72
CA PHE A 6 -44.21 24.70 -1.49
C PHE A 6 -42.94 23.87 -1.51
N GLN A 7 -42.87 22.79 -0.74
CA GLN A 7 -41.85 21.74 -0.86
C GLN A 7 -42.37 20.69 -1.84
N PRO A 8 -41.69 20.48 -2.99
CA PRO A 8 -42.07 19.38 -3.90
C PRO A 8 -41.82 18.02 -3.22
N PRO A 9 -42.66 17.00 -3.46
CA PRO A 9 -42.51 15.69 -2.88
C PRO A 9 -41.18 15.06 -3.35
N ARG A 10 -40.37 14.63 -2.40
CA ARG A 10 -39.12 13.86 -2.68
C ARG A 10 -39.52 12.50 -3.25
N PRO A 11 -39.05 12.10 -4.45
CA PRO A 11 -39.35 10.80 -4.99
C PRO A 11 -38.71 9.72 -4.09
N ALA A 12 -39.53 8.75 -3.66
CA ALA A 12 -39.10 7.58 -2.91
C ALA A 12 -38.24 6.65 -3.79
N LEU A 13 -36.91 6.81 -3.76
CA LEU A 13 -35.95 6.00 -4.52
C LEU A 13 -35.46 4.78 -3.72
N SER A 14 -36.35 4.02 -3.10
CA SER A 14 -35.98 2.82 -2.32
C SER A 14 -35.66 1.57 -3.16
N GLY A 15 -36.09 1.49 -4.41
CA GLY A 15 -35.87 0.32 -5.28
C GLY A 15 -34.58 0.38 -6.12
N VAL A 16 -34.02 1.56 -6.36
CA VAL A 16 -32.90 1.78 -7.31
C VAL A 16 -31.54 1.39 -6.71
N SER A 17 -31.41 1.35 -5.37
CA SER A 17 -30.12 1.09 -4.72
C SER A 17 -29.66 -0.38 -4.84
N GLY A 18 -30.58 -1.35 -4.80
CA GLY A 18 -30.28 -2.76 -4.91
C GLY A 18 -29.81 -3.16 -6.31
N TYR A 19 -30.54 -2.70 -7.33
CA TYR A 19 -30.21 -2.97 -8.74
C TYR A 19 -28.86 -2.35 -9.13
N ARG A 20 -28.58 -1.10 -8.72
CA ARG A 20 -27.29 -0.44 -8.98
C ARG A 20 -26.12 -1.16 -8.29
N ARG A 21 -26.31 -1.68 -7.07
CA ARG A 21 -25.30 -2.48 -6.38
C ARG A 21 -25.08 -3.83 -7.07
N PHE A 22 -26.14 -4.49 -7.50
CA PHE A 22 -26.06 -5.74 -8.26
C PHE A 22 -25.34 -5.54 -9.60
N VAL A 23 -25.72 -4.53 -10.38
CA VAL A 23 -25.06 -4.21 -11.65
C VAL A 23 -23.59 -3.83 -11.43
N ALA A 24 -23.27 -3.04 -10.41
CA ALA A 24 -21.88 -2.71 -10.07
C ALA A 24 -21.06 -3.95 -9.68
N SER A 25 -21.65 -4.90 -8.95
CA SER A 25 -21.01 -6.17 -8.62
C SER A 25 -20.77 -7.05 -9.84
N VAL A 26 -21.76 -7.13 -10.74
CA VAL A 26 -21.65 -7.89 -12.01
C VAL A 26 -20.59 -7.26 -12.92
N VAL A 27 -20.61 -5.94 -13.10
CA VAL A 27 -19.61 -5.20 -13.90
C VAL A 27 -18.20 -5.38 -13.34
N PHE A 28 -18.05 -5.47 -12.02
CA PHE A 28 -16.75 -5.74 -11.40
C PHE A 28 -16.32 -7.20 -11.51
N ALA A 29 -17.25 -8.15 -11.38
CA ALA A 29 -16.95 -9.58 -11.45
C ALA A 29 -16.77 -10.09 -12.89
N ALA A 30 -17.50 -9.52 -13.85
CA ALA A 30 -17.49 -9.99 -15.25
C ALA A 30 -16.08 -10.04 -15.87
N PRO A 31 -15.20 -9.02 -15.76
CA PRO A 31 -13.86 -9.11 -16.33
C PRO A 31 -12.99 -10.17 -15.65
N LEU A 32 -13.15 -10.39 -14.34
CA LEU A 32 -12.43 -11.43 -13.61
C LEU A 32 -12.90 -12.83 -14.04
N LEU A 33 -14.19 -13.03 -14.14
CA LEU A 33 -14.76 -14.29 -14.64
C LEU A 33 -14.39 -14.55 -16.10
N ALA A 34 -14.40 -13.52 -16.94
CA ALA A 34 -13.95 -13.62 -18.33
C ALA A 34 -12.47 -14.00 -18.42
N LEU A 35 -11.61 -13.44 -17.56
CA LEU A 35 -10.20 -13.79 -17.50
C LEU A 35 -9.98 -15.26 -17.09
N ILE A 36 -10.72 -15.74 -16.07
CA ILE A 36 -10.65 -17.13 -15.62
C ILE A 36 -11.17 -18.08 -16.71
N ALA A 37 -12.28 -17.73 -17.35
CA ALA A 37 -12.82 -18.52 -18.44
C ALA A 37 -11.85 -18.58 -19.64
N LEU A 38 -11.25 -17.45 -20.00
CA LEU A 38 -10.23 -17.38 -21.05
C LEU A 38 -9.02 -18.24 -20.70
N TRP A 39 -8.56 -18.18 -19.46
CA TRP A 39 -7.46 -19.03 -18.97
C TRP A 39 -7.79 -20.51 -19.15
N GLU A 40 -8.95 -20.96 -18.66
CA GLU A 40 -9.37 -22.36 -18.76
C GLU A 40 -9.54 -22.82 -20.21
N VAL A 41 -10.11 -21.96 -21.09
CA VAL A 41 -10.23 -22.25 -22.52
C VAL A 41 -8.84 -22.42 -23.17
N ILE A 42 -7.89 -21.54 -22.86
CA ILE A 42 -6.52 -21.63 -23.40
C ILE A 42 -5.87 -22.96 -22.97
N VAL A 43 -5.92 -23.29 -21.68
CA VAL A 43 -5.32 -24.52 -21.16
C VAL A 43 -5.90 -25.77 -21.82
N ARG A 44 -7.21 -25.84 -21.95
CA ARG A 44 -7.89 -27.02 -22.52
C ARG A 44 -7.77 -27.12 -24.04
N THR A 45 -7.77 -25.98 -24.76
CA THR A 45 -7.75 -25.99 -26.24
C THR A 45 -6.36 -26.24 -26.79
N PHE A 46 -5.31 -25.71 -26.14
CA PHE A 46 -3.94 -25.84 -26.64
C PHE A 46 -3.14 -26.97 -25.97
N ASP A 47 -3.79 -27.82 -25.14
CA ASP A 47 -3.14 -28.92 -24.42
C ASP A 47 -1.81 -28.51 -23.77
N VAL A 48 -1.86 -27.35 -23.06
CA VAL A 48 -0.67 -26.73 -22.49
C VAL A 48 -0.14 -27.63 -21.38
N ASN A 49 1.17 -27.87 -21.37
CA ASN A 49 1.81 -28.67 -20.34
C ASN A 49 1.49 -28.09 -18.93
N PRO A 50 0.83 -28.86 -18.02
CA PRO A 50 0.46 -28.37 -16.68
C PRO A 50 1.63 -27.87 -15.83
N ARG A 51 2.86 -28.31 -16.13
CA ARG A 51 4.08 -27.81 -15.47
C ARG A 51 4.45 -26.38 -15.88
N VAL A 52 3.96 -25.91 -17.02
CA VAL A 52 4.20 -24.57 -17.52
C VAL A 52 3.04 -23.64 -17.13
N PHE A 53 1.82 -24.11 -17.35
CA PHE A 53 0.62 -23.35 -17.04
C PHE A 53 -0.48 -24.29 -16.51
N PRO A 54 -0.80 -24.22 -15.19
CA PRO A 54 -1.73 -25.14 -14.54
C PRO A 54 -3.18 -24.80 -14.91
N ASP A 55 -4.08 -25.80 -14.81
CA ASP A 55 -5.52 -25.61 -14.88
C ASP A 55 -6.08 -24.99 -13.59
N VAL A 56 -7.25 -24.40 -13.67
CA VAL A 56 -7.89 -23.70 -12.54
C VAL A 56 -8.18 -24.67 -11.39
N GLU A 57 -8.54 -25.92 -11.70
CA GLU A 57 -8.86 -26.93 -10.69
C GLU A 57 -7.64 -27.27 -9.83
N SER A 58 -6.47 -27.47 -10.44
CA SER A 58 -5.24 -27.78 -9.69
C SER A 58 -4.80 -26.62 -8.81
N VAL A 59 -4.95 -25.37 -9.26
CA VAL A 59 -4.67 -24.17 -8.46
C VAL A 59 -5.58 -24.09 -7.24
N VAL A 60 -6.89 -24.33 -7.42
CA VAL A 60 -7.86 -24.30 -6.31
C VAL A 60 -7.59 -25.43 -5.31
N ARG A 61 -7.35 -26.66 -5.80
CA ARG A 61 -7.02 -27.81 -4.94
C ARG A 61 -5.76 -27.56 -4.12
N THR A 62 -4.68 -27.12 -4.75
CA THR A 62 -3.41 -26.75 -4.06
C THR A 62 -3.64 -25.64 -3.04
N GLY A 63 -4.48 -24.69 -3.36
CA GLY A 63 -4.87 -23.63 -2.43
C GLY A 63 -5.53 -24.19 -1.17
N LEU A 64 -6.50 -25.08 -1.33
CA LEU A 64 -7.17 -25.73 -0.20
C LEU A 64 -6.19 -26.56 0.66
N GLU A 65 -5.32 -27.35 0.04
CA GLU A 65 -4.28 -28.12 0.71
C GLU A 65 -3.37 -27.22 1.55
N THR A 66 -2.87 -26.12 0.96
CA THR A 66 -1.95 -25.18 1.61
C THR A 66 -2.60 -24.39 2.76
N ILE A 67 -3.92 -24.23 2.71
CA ILE A 67 -4.71 -23.63 3.80
C ILE A 67 -4.88 -24.66 4.93
N GLN A 68 -5.25 -25.90 4.58
CA GLN A 68 -5.54 -26.96 5.58
C GLN A 68 -4.30 -27.37 6.38
N ASP A 69 -3.14 -27.43 5.76
CA ASP A 69 -1.88 -27.75 6.42
C ASP A 69 -1.27 -26.58 7.21
N GLY A 70 -1.89 -25.38 7.15
CA GLY A 70 -1.48 -24.18 7.85
C GLY A 70 -0.24 -23.49 7.24
N THR A 71 0.33 -24.02 6.19
CA THR A 71 1.54 -23.46 5.54
C THR A 71 1.30 -22.05 5.04
N LEU A 72 0.16 -21.82 4.38
CA LEU A 72 -0.20 -20.49 3.88
C LEU A 72 -0.28 -19.44 4.99
N ILE A 73 -0.94 -19.76 6.11
CA ILE A 73 -1.13 -18.83 7.23
C ILE A 73 0.22 -18.45 7.83
N ARG A 74 1.14 -19.40 7.96
CA ARG A 74 2.50 -19.15 8.44
C ARG A 74 3.28 -18.19 7.52
N HIS A 75 3.19 -18.37 6.20
CA HIS A 75 3.83 -17.50 5.23
C HIS A 75 3.22 -16.10 5.24
N ILE A 76 1.88 -15.97 5.26
CA ILE A 76 1.18 -14.69 5.38
C ILE A 76 1.59 -13.94 6.64
N GLY A 77 1.57 -14.61 7.79
CA GLY A 77 1.93 -14.01 9.08
C GLY A 77 3.36 -13.46 9.10
N ALA A 78 4.31 -14.21 8.53
CA ALA A 78 5.69 -13.78 8.42
C ALA A 78 5.86 -12.55 7.52
N SER A 79 5.21 -12.54 6.34
CA SER A 79 5.25 -11.41 5.40
C SER A 79 4.60 -10.16 5.98
N LEU A 80 3.40 -10.28 6.56
CA LEU A 80 2.69 -9.15 7.19
C LEU A 80 3.44 -8.59 8.39
N GLY A 81 4.05 -9.44 9.22
CA GLY A 81 4.87 -9.01 10.36
C GLY A 81 6.06 -8.13 9.93
N ARG A 82 6.75 -8.51 8.86
CA ARG A 82 7.86 -7.73 8.30
C ARG A 82 7.40 -6.39 7.73
N VAL A 83 6.28 -6.40 6.97
CA VAL A 83 5.68 -5.16 6.45
C VAL A 83 5.27 -4.23 7.57
N ALA A 84 4.59 -4.74 8.59
CA ALA A 84 4.14 -3.94 9.72
C ALA A 84 5.32 -3.27 10.44
N VAL A 85 6.35 -4.04 10.80
CA VAL A 85 7.52 -3.51 11.52
C VAL A 85 8.32 -2.55 10.63
N GLY A 86 8.67 -2.95 9.40
CA GLY A 86 9.47 -2.11 8.50
C GLY A 86 8.80 -0.79 8.15
N THR A 87 7.48 -0.84 7.86
CA THR A 87 6.68 0.37 7.57
C THR A 87 6.56 1.28 8.80
N SER A 88 6.28 0.72 9.98
CA SER A 88 6.16 1.50 11.21
C SER A 88 7.47 2.22 11.57
N LEU A 89 8.60 1.53 11.48
CA LEU A 89 9.91 2.12 11.69
C LEU A 89 10.21 3.22 10.67
N ALA A 90 9.89 2.97 9.40
CA ALA A 90 10.09 3.95 8.34
C ALA A 90 9.25 5.21 8.59
N ILE A 91 7.97 5.08 8.92
CA ILE A 91 7.06 6.19 9.24
C ILE A 91 7.59 6.99 10.45
N ALA A 92 7.99 6.30 11.53
CA ALA A 92 8.49 6.92 12.74
C ALA A 92 9.73 7.81 12.52
N VAL A 93 10.58 7.44 11.55
CA VAL A 93 11.79 8.21 11.23
C VAL A 93 11.55 9.23 10.12
N SER A 94 10.80 8.85 9.07
CA SER A 94 10.61 9.68 7.88
C SER A 94 9.75 10.92 8.13
N ILE A 95 8.69 10.82 8.95
CA ILE A 95 7.81 11.96 9.22
C ILE A 95 8.58 13.08 9.97
N PRO A 96 9.23 12.84 11.10
CA PRO A 96 10.03 13.88 11.77
C PRO A 96 11.09 14.49 10.86
N LEU A 97 11.78 13.65 10.08
CA LEU A 97 12.82 14.11 9.16
C LEU A 97 12.24 14.98 8.03
N GLY A 98 11.13 14.55 7.41
CA GLY A 98 10.43 15.31 6.37
C GLY A 98 9.89 16.65 6.89
N VAL A 99 9.39 16.69 8.12
CA VAL A 99 9.00 17.93 8.81
C VAL A 99 10.20 18.83 9.03
N ALA A 100 11.31 18.31 9.55
CA ALA A 100 12.54 19.09 9.75
C ALA A 100 13.08 19.70 8.45
N MET A 101 13.06 18.92 7.36
CA MET A 101 13.42 19.38 6.01
C MET A 101 12.44 20.47 5.50
N GLY A 102 11.15 20.33 5.76
CA GLY A 102 10.12 21.30 5.33
C GLY A 102 10.16 22.62 6.10
N LEU A 103 10.63 22.61 7.34
CA LEU A 103 10.72 23.79 8.22
C LEU A 103 12.06 24.53 8.09
N SER A 104 13.13 23.83 7.81
CA SER A 104 14.50 24.37 7.78
C SER A 104 15.14 24.29 6.40
N ARG A 105 15.41 25.44 5.80
CA ARG A 105 16.13 25.51 4.51
C ARG A 105 17.53 24.88 4.59
N GLY A 106 18.24 25.03 5.71
CA GLY A 106 19.56 24.45 5.91
C GLY A 106 19.51 22.91 5.90
N VAL A 107 18.58 22.32 6.67
CA VAL A 107 18.37 20.86 6.69
C VAL A 107 17.94 20.35 5.31
N SER A 108 17.03 21.05 4.65
CA SER A 108 16.58 20.69 3.30
C SER A 108 17.72 20.74 2.29
N SER A 109 18.51 21.81 2.26
CA SER A 109 19.63 21.94 1.31
C SER A 109 20.71 20.89 1.53
N PHE A 110 20.96 20.48 2.76
CA PHE A 110 21.95 19.46 3.11
C PHE A 110 21.45 18.04 2.75
N LEU A 111 20.19 17.71 3.07
CA LEU A 111 19.66 16.37 2.91
C LEU A 111 19.11 16.08 1.51
N THR A 112 18.62 17.07 0.78
CA THR A 112 18.00 16.87 -0.55
C THR A 112 18.91 16.15 -1.55
N PRO A 113 20.21 16.47 -1.68
CA PRO A 113 21.11 15.75 -2.58
C PRO A 113 21.23 14.25 -2.20
N LEU A 114 21.35 13.96 -0.91
CA LEU A 114 21.42 12.58 -0.39
C LEU A 114 20.12 11.83 -0.67
N PHE A 115 18.98 12.46 -0.42
CA PHE A 115 17.67 11.89 -0.71
C PHE A 115 17.49 11.58 -2.20
N ARG A 116 17.89 12.50 -3.08
CA ARG A 116 17.83 12.27 -4.53
C ARG A 116 18.70 11.10 -4.95
N PHE A 117 19.90 10.97 -4.40
CA PHE A 117 20.81 9.88 -4.71
C PHE A 117 20.25 8.53 -4.23
N PHE A 118 19.89 8.42 -2.95
CA PHE A 118 19.46 7.15 -2.38
C PHE A 118 18.06 6.72 -2.80
N SER A 119 17.15 7.65 -3.09
CA SER A 119 15.78 7.33 -3.54
C SER A 119 15.72 6.69 -4.93
N VAL A 120 16.76 6.87 -5.76
CA VAL A 120 16.88 6.21 -7.08
C VAL A 120 17.23 4.74 -6.92
N LEU A 121 17.90 4.37 -5.81
CA LEU A 121 18.25 2.98 -5.55
C LEU A 121 16.98 2.19 -5.21
N ALA A 122 16.57 1.31 -6.10
CA ALA A 122 15.45 0.42 -5.87
C ALA A 122 15.68 -0.38 -4.58
N GLY A 123 14.62 -0.56 -3.75
CA GLY A 123 14.71 -1.31 -2.48
C GLY A 123 15.36 -2.69 -2.63
N ILE A 124 15.14 -3.35 -3.78
CA ILE A 124 15.73 -4.65 -4.13
C ILE A 124 17.25 -4.59 -4.20
N ALA A 125 17.84 -3.49 -4.65
CA ALA A 125 19.29 -3.33 -4.75
C ALA A 125 20.00 -3.38 -3.40
N TRP A 126 19.26 -3.16 -2.31
CA TRP A 126 19.79 -3.22 -0.94
C TRP A 126 19.86 -4.63 -0.36
N ILE A 127 19.26 -5.64 -1.01
CA ILE A 127 19.18 -7.01 -0.46
C ILE A 127 20.57 -7.58 -0.15
N PRO A 128 21.59 -7.51 -1.03
CA PRO A 128 22.91 -8.07 -0.73
C PRO A 128 23.57 -7.43 0.49
N ILE A 129 23.48 -6.10 0.62
CA ILE A 129 24.03 -5.38 1.78
C ILE A 129 23.20 -5.66 3.03
N ALA A 130 21.88 -5.69 2.91
CA ALA A 130 20.98 -5.99 4.02
C ALA A 130 21.24 -7.39 4.60
N THR A 131 21.46 -8.39 3.74
CA THR A 131 21.79 -9.75 4.19
C THR A 131 23.17 -9.85 4.83
N LEU A 132 24.11 -9.03 4.39
CA LEU A 132 25.44 -8.95 4.98
C LEU A 132 25.40 -8.31 6.38
N TRP A 133 24.61 -7.25 6.56
CA TRP A 133 24.56 -6.51 7.84
C TRP A 133 23.66 -7.18 8.88
N PHE A 134 22.52 -7.70 8.47
CA PHE A 134 21.47 -8.21 9.38
C PHE A 134 21.30 -9.74 9.32
N GLY A 135 22.08 -10.41 8.46
CA GLY A 135 21.89 -11.84 8.20
C GLY A 135 20.64 -12.13 7.38
N TYR A 136 20.43 -13.42 7.05
CA TYR A 136 19.23 -13.86 6.38
C TYR A 136 18.01 -13.84 7.32
N GLY A 137 16.85 -13.44 6.81
CA GLY A 137 15.58 -13.50 7.53
C GLY A 137 14.97 -12.14 7.84
N PHE A 138 14.43 -12.01 9.06
CA PHE A 138 13.56 -10.89 9.43
C PHE A 138 14.24 -9.51 9.28
N GLY A 139 15.47 -9.37 9.78
CA GLY A 139 16.17 -8.07 9.81
C GLY A 139 16.47 -7.50 8.43
N ALA A 140 17.04 -8.32 7.54
CA ALA A 140 17.38 -7.91 6.18
C ALA A 140 16.14 -7.45 5.39
N ILE A 141 15.06 -8.23 5.47
CA ILE A 141 13.83 -7.91 4.74
C ILE A 141 13.15 -6.66 5.32
N THR A 142 13.11 -6.53 6.65
CA THR A 142 12.60 -5.35 7.33
C THR A 142 13.37 -4.07 6.93
N PHE A 143 14.69 -4.16 6.77
CA PHE A 143 15.51 -3.05 6.28
C PHE A 143 15.17 -2.68 4.82
N VAL A 144 14.95 -3.65 3.94
CA VAL A 144 14.52 -3.40 2.55
C VAL A 144 13.17 -2.68 2.52
N ILE A 145 12.21 -3.13 3.34
CA ILE A 145 10.90 -2.49 3.48
C ILE A 145 11.04 -1.08 4.02
N PHE A 146 11.83 -0.90 5.10
CA PHE A 146 12.13 0.41 5.67
C PHE A 146 12.64 1.37 4.60
N ASN A 147 13.63 0.96 3.83
CA ASN A 147 14.23 1.79 2.79
C ASN A 147 13.22 2.18 1.70
N ALA A 148 12.37 1.24 1.25
CA ALA A 148 11.35 1.49 0.24
C ALA A 148 10.30 2.51 0.70
N VAL A 149 9.93 2.53 1.98
CA VAL A 149 8.95 3.46 2.56
C VAL A 149 9.56 4.79 2.93
N PHE A 150 10.76 4.77 3.54
CA PHE A 150 11.40 5.91 4.17
C PHE A 150 11.54 7.12 3.25
N PHE A 151 12.16 6.96 2.09
CA PHE A 151 12.39 8.08 1.17
C PHE A 151 11.07 8.65 0.62
N VAL A 152 10.12 7.80 0.32
CA VAL A 152 8.81 8.21 -0.23
C VAL A 152 8.01 9.01 0.79
N VAL A 153 7.93 8.53 2.04
CA VAL A 153 7.19 9.20 3.11
C VAL A 153 7.89 10.51 3.50
N ALA A 154 9.22 10.52 3.65
CA ALA A 154 9.95 11.72 4.01
C ALA A 154 9.80 12.82 2.95
N TYR A 155 9.89 12.48 1.67
CA TYR A 155 9.72 13.43 0.59
C TYR A 155 8.29 13.97 0.49
N ASN A 156 7.27 13.12 0.61
CA ASN A 156 5.88 13.55 0.65
C ASN A 156 5.59 14.42 1.88
N THR A 157 6.18 14.10 3.03
CA THR A 157 6.09 14.94 4.23
C THR A 157 6.73 16.31 4.01
N LEU A 158 7.92 16.36 3.44
CA LEU A 158 8.58 17.61 3.03
C LEU A 158 7.68 18.45 2.13
N LEU A 159 7.10 17.85 1.07
CA LEU A 159 6.18 18.54 0.17
C LEU A 159 4.94 19.06 0.91
N GLY A 160 4.33 18.24 1.77
CA GLY A 160 3.17 18.62 2.56
C GLY A 160 3.45 19.81 3.48
N VAL A 161 4.57 19.80 4.18
CA VAL A 161 4.98 20.93 5.04
C VAL A 161 5.28 22.17 4.22
N SER A 162 5.94 22.04 3.08
CA SER A 162 6.31 23.16 2.21
C SER A 162 5.11 23.79 1.49
N SER A 163 4.04 23.02 1.25
CA SER A 163 2.82 23.50 0.57
C SER A 163 1.92 24.36 1.45
N ILE A 164 2.14 24.42 2.76
CA ILE A 164 1.32 25.23 3.67
C ILE A 164 1.58 26.70 3.41
N PRO A 165 0.52 27.49 3.06
CA PRO A 165 0.66 28.91 2.72
C PRO A 165 1.29 29.72 3.84
N LEU A 166 2.25 30.59 3.50
CA LEU A 166 2.91 31.46 4.47
C LEU A 166 1.94 32.38 5.22
N PRO A 167 0.87 32.96 4.59
CA PRO A 167 -0.13 33.74 5.30
C PRO A 167 -0.81 32.97 6.43
N LEU A 168 -1.13 31.68 6.23
CA LEU A 168 -1.73 30.84 7.26
C LEU A 168 -0.79 30.66 8.47
N ARG A 169 0.50 30.42 8.22
CA ARG A 169 1.51 30.30 9.30
C ARG A 169 1.65 31.63 10.05
N ARG A 170 1.63 32.77 9.35
CA ARG A 170 1.71 34.11 9.95
C ARG A 170 0.47 34.43 10.77
N ALA A 171 -0.72 34.15 10.28
CA ALA A 171 -1.97 34.33 11.02
C ALA A 171 -1.99 33.50 12.31
N ALA A 172 -1.58 32.24 12.25
CA ALA A 172 -1.45 31.39 13.43
C ALA A 172 -0.44 31.97 14.45
N ALA A 173 0.71 32.47 13.98
CA ALA A 173 1.71 33.11 14.83
C ALA A 173 1.16 34.38 15.51
N SER A 174 0.38 35.19 14.80
CA SER A 174 -0.28 36.39 15.37
C SER A 174 -1.32 36.04 16.43
N LEU A 175 -1.90 34.84 16.39
CA LEU A 175 -2.79 34.29 17.42
C LEU A 175 -2.03 33.60 18.58
N GLY A 176 -0.68 33.71 18.62
CA GLY A 176 0.16 33.16 19.68
C GLY A 176 0.63 31.72 19.44
N ALA A 177 0.36 31.13 18.29
CA ALA A 177 0.88 29.80 17.98
C ALA A 177 2.38 29.86 17.74
N SER A 178 3.17 29.13 18.56
CA SER A 178 4.61 29.04 18.47
C SER A 178 5.10 27.62 18.76
N GLY A 179 6.28 27.28 18.27
CA GLY A 179 6.94 26.02 18.58
C GLY A 179 6.04 24.79 18.40
N TRP A 180 5.75 24.10 19.49
CA TRP A 180 4.96 22.87 19.51
C TRP A 180 3.50 23.07 19.05
N THR A 181 2.87 24.18 19.44
CA THR A 181 1.51 24.52 19.03
C THR A 181 1.42 24.72 17.51
N MET A 182 2.37 25.44 16.93
CA MET A 182 2.47 25.61 15.48
C MET A 182 2.64 24.28 14.78
N LEU A 183 3.50 23.39 15.30
CA LEU A 183 3.76 22.08 14.72
C LEU A 183 2.49 21.18 14.74
N THR A 184 1.85 21.05 15.90
CA THR A 184 0.76 20.08 16.12
C THR A 184 -0.59 20.56 15.62
N GLN A 185 -0.86 21.87 15.61
CA GLN A 185 -2.18 22.42 15.26
C GLN A 185 -2.23 23.00 13.83
N VAL A 186 -1.08 23.33 13.22
CA VAL A 186 -1.05 23.94 11.90
C VAL A 186 -0.27 23.08 10.89
N ILE A 187 0.97 22.72 11.24
CA ILE A 187 1.89 22.10 10.27
C ILE A 187 1.53 20.63 10.04
N LEU A 188 1.43 19.82 11.09
CA LEU A 188 1.11 18.40 10.95
C LEU A 188 -0.27 18.18 10.33
N PRO A 189 -1.36 18.86 10.80
CA PRO A 189 -2.66 18.74 10.14
C PRO A 189 -2.64 19.20 8.69
N GLY A 190 -1.98 20.31 8.38
CA GLY A 190 -1.88 20.82 7.00
C GLY A 190 -1.06 19.92 6.06
N ALA A 191 -0.06 19.20 6.58
CA ALA A 191 0.75 18.27 5.82
C ALA A 191 0.14 16.86 5.74
N LEU A 192 -0.86 16.54 6.56
CA LEU A 192 -1.40 15.19 6.73
C LEU A 192 -1.86 14.53 5.42
N PRO A 193 -2.53 15.20 4.47
CA PRO A 193 -2.90 14.60 3.20
C PRO A 193 -1.69 14.08 2.40
N ASN A 194 -0.63 14.88 2.35
CA ASN A 194 0.61 14.49 1.66
C ASN A 194 1.31 13.33 2.40
N ILE A 195 1.34 13.35 3.72
CA ILE A 195 1.90 12.27 4.55
C ILE A 195 1.16 10.95 4.26
N VAL A 196 -0.18 10.96 4.26
CA VAL A 196 -0.99 9.77 3.97
C VAL A 196 -0.76 9.26 2.54
N THR A 197 -0.69 10.17 1.57
CA THR A 197 -0.33 9.81 0.19
C THR A 197 1.07 9.17 0.14
N GLY A 198 2.03 9.72 0.86
CA GLY A 198 3.38 9.17 0.98
C GLY A 198 3.39 7.77 1.59
N VAL A 199 2.65 7.55 2.67
CA VAL A 199 2.51 6.23 3.33
C VAL A 199 1.89 5.22 2.38
N ARG A 200 0.80 5.57 1.69
CA ARG A 200 0.14 4.69 0.72
C ARG A 200 1.07 4.30 -0.42
N THR A 201 1.73 5.26 -1.02
CA THR A 201 2.69 5.03 -2.11
C THR A 201 3.89 4.21 -1.63
N GLY A 202 4.45 4.55 -0.48
CA GLY A 202 5.57 3.85 0.14
C GLY A 202 5.23 2.39 0.47
N LEU A 203 4.04 2.13 1.03
CA LEU A 203 3.58 0.76 1.30
C LEU A 203 3.42 -0.06 0.02
N GLY A 204 2.98 0.56 -1.09
CA GLY A 204 2.93 -0.09 -2.41
C GLY A 204 4.30 -0.52 -2.92
N PHE A 205 5.33 0.32 -2.73
CA PHE A 205 6.72 -0.06 -3.05
C PHE A 205 7.26 -1.12 -2.09
N ALA A 206 6.97 -1.00 -0.80
CA ALA A 206 7.38 -1.97 0.21
C ALA A 206 6.81 -3.36 -0.06
N TRP A 207 5.54 -3.46 -0.46
CA TRP A 207 4.89 -4.73 -0.80
C TRP A 207 5.60 -5.46 -1.94
N ARG A 208 5.95 -4.74 -3.00
CA ARG A 208 6.71 -5.30 -4.14
C ARG A 208 8.12 -5.68 -3.73
N GLY A 209 8.80 -4.82 -2.98
CA GLY A 209 10.14 -5.07 -2.45
C GLY A 209 10.20 -6.24 -1.48
N LEU A 210 9.16 -6.42 -0.64
CA LEU A 210 9.01 -7.56 0.27
C LEU A 210 9.06 -8.88 -0.50
N ILE A 211 8.22 -9.04 -1.52
CA ILE A 211 8.14 -10.31 -2.27
C ILE A 211 9.50 -10.66 -2.87
N ALA A 212 10.15 -9.69 -3.51
CA ALA A 212 11.48 -9.92 -4.09
C ALA A 212 12.55 -10.23 -3.03
N ALA A 213 12.52 -9.55 -1.88
CA ALA A 213 13.45 -9.79 -0.79
C ALA A 213 13.22 -11.16 -0.14
N GLU A 214 11.98 -11.59 0.02
CA GLU A 214 11.62 -12.90 0.55
C GLU A 214 12.03 -14.07 -0.36
N MET A 215 12.08 -13.84 -1.67
CA MET A 215 12.58 -14.87 -2.61
C MET A 215 14.07 -15.18 -2.39
N ILE A 216 14.83 -14.24 -1.85
CA ILE A 216 16.30 -14.35 -1.77
C ILE A 216 16.78 -14.51 -0.32
N ALA A 217 16.18 -13.80 0.62
CA ALA A 217 16.77 -13.54 1.94
C ALA A 217 16.07 -14.26 3.10
N THR A 218 15.25 -15.27 2.87
CA THR A 218 14.54 -16.00 3.94
C THR A 218 14.09 -17.39 3.50
N ASN A 219 13.67 -18.21 4.48
CA ASN A 219 13.02 -19.54 4.29
C ASN A 219 11.55 -19.55 4.72
N VAL A 220 10.96 -18.40 4.94
CA VAL A 220 9.53 -18.29 5.32
C VAL A 220 9.00 -16.96 4.81
N GLY A 221 7.82 -16.96 4.19
CA GLY A 221 7.16 -15.79 3.60
C GLY A 221 6.51 -16.12 2.27
N LEU A 222 5.64 -15.25 1.78
CA LEU A 222 4.92 -15.46 0.52
C LEU A 222 5.88 -15.51 -0.68
N GLY A 223 6.89 -14.63 -0.73
CA GLY A 223 7.90 -14.64 -1.77
C GLY A 223 8.75 -15.90 -1.75
N TYR A 224 9.14 -16.39 -0.58
CA TYR A 224 9.84 -17.65 -0.44
C TYR A 224 9.01 -18.85 -0.93
N MET A 225 7.71 -18.87 -0.60
CA MET A 225 6.79 -19.91 -1.08
C MET A 225 6.77 -20.00 -2.61
N LEU A 226 6.71 -18.85 -3.29
CA LEU A 226 6.77 -18.80 -4.76
C LEU A 226 8.10 -19.28 -5.30
N PHE A 227 9.21 -18.85 -4.67
CA PHE A 227 10.55 -19.22 -5.10
C PHE A 227 10.81 -20.72 -4.97
N LEU A 228 10.42 -21.30 -3.81
CA LEU A 228 10.52 -22.73 -3.56
C LEU A 228 9.66 -23.54 -4.55
N ALA A 229 8.44 -23.11 -4.80
CA ALA A 229 7.55 -23.76 -5.76
C ALA A 229 8.13 -23.79 -7.18
N ARG A 230 8.84 -22.72 -7.59
CA ARG A 230 9.56 -22.67 -8.88
C ARG A 230 10.63 -23.77 -8.96
N ASP A 231 11.42 -23.94 -7.92
CA ASP A 231 12.52 -24.91 -7.88
C ASP A 231 12.02 -26.37 -7.96
N PHE A 232 10.79 -26.61 -7.51
CA PHE A 232 10.12 -27.91 -7.61
C PHE A 232 9.15 -28.02 -8.80
N TYR A 233 9.12 -27.04 -9.73
CA TYR A 233 8.22 -27.00 -10.88
C TYR A 233 6.72 -27.10 -10.50
N ARG A 234 6.35 -26.60 -9.30
CA ARG A 234 4.96 -26.57 -8.81
C ARG A 234 4.27 -25.27 -9.21
N THR A 235 3.95 -25.16 -10.49
CA THR A 235 3.40 -23.92 -11.07
C THR A 235 2.04 -23.56 -10.48
N GLU A 236 1.24 -24.55 -10.09
CA GLU A 236 -0.03 -24.36 -9.39
C GLU A 236 0.13 -23.59 -8.07
N VAL A 237 1.20 -23.84 -7.31
CA VAL A 237 1.53 -23.11 -6.06
C VAL A 237 1.94 -21.67 -6.38
N ILE A 238 2.70 -21.46 -7.47
CA ILE A 238 3.12 -20.11 -7.89
C ILE A 238 1.91 -19.27 -8.22
N VAL A 239 1.02 -19.78 -9.09
CA VAL A 239 -0.19 -19.05 -9.50
C VAL A 239 -1.11 -18.78 -8.31
N PHE A 240 -1.33 -19.78 -7.45
CA PHE A 240 -2.09 -19.61 -6.21
C PHE A 240 -1.48 -18.53 -5.32
N GLY A 241 -0.18 -18.58 -5.08
CA GLY A 241 0.53 -17.60 -4.28
C GLY A 241 0.46 -16.17 -4.85
N MET A 242 0.54 -16.01 -6.17
CA MET A 242 0.35 -14.71 -6.83
C MET A 242 -1.06 -14.15 -6.59
N ILE A 243 -2.09 -14.99 -6.68
CA ILE A 243 -3.48 -14.61 -6.37
C ILE A 243 -3.59 -14.17 -4.90
N VAL A 244 -3.03 -14.95 -3.98
CA VAL A 244 -3.04 -14.63 -2.54
C VAL A 244 -2.34 -13.29 -2.26
N ILE A 245 -1.17 -13.04 -2.86
CA ILE A 245 -0.44 -11.77 -2.73
C ILE A 245 -1.31 -10.60 -3.20
N GLY A 246 -2.00 -10.75 -4.34
CA GLY A 246 -2.90 -9.74 -4.87
C GLY A 246 -4.12 -9.49 -3.96
N ILE A 247 -4.72 -10.55 -3.43
CA ILE A 247 -5.87 -10.46 -2.50
C ILE A 247 -5.44 -9.75 -1.21
N ILE A 248 -4.31 -10.13 -0.61
CA ILE A 248 -3.82 -9.48 0.61
C ILE A 248 -3.57 -8.00 0.38
N TRP A 249 -2.97 -7.64 -0.76
CA TRP A 249 -2.79 -6.24 -1.11
C TRP A 249 -4.11 -5.48 -1.21
N LEU A 250 -5.12 -6.04 -1.87
CA LEU A 250 -6.45 -5.43 -1.97
C LEU A 250 -7.13 -5.27 -0.61
N VAL A 251 -6.96 -6.25 0.29
CA VAL A 251 -7.47 -6.19 1.66
C VAL A 251 -6.75 -5.08 2.44
N LEU A 252 -5.43 -5.01 2.37
CA LEU A 252 -4.65 -3.93 3.01
C LEU A 252 -5.03 -2.55 2.48
N ASP A 253 -5.16 -2.40 1.16
CA ASP A 253 -5.57 -1.12 0.55
C ASP A 253 -6.97 -0.70 1.02
N ARG A 254 -7.95 -1.61 0.98
CA ARG A 254 -9.35 -1.29 1.34
C ARG A 254 -9.59 -1.11 2.83
N LEU A 255 -8.96 -1.92 3.69
CA LEU A 255 -9.21 -1.90 5.13
C LEU A 255 -8.31 -0.93 5.89
N LEU A 256 -7.11 -0.65 5.40
CA LEU A 256 -6.14 0.19 6.09
C LEU A 256 -5.95 1.55 5.38
N LEU A 257 -5.64 1.53 4.08
CA LEU A 257 -5.22 2.74 3.36
C LEU A 257 -6.40 3.61 2.92
N ALA A 258 -7.46 3.03 2.39
CA ALA A 258 -8.63 3.78 1.94
C ALA A 258 -9.38 4.50 3.08
N PRO A 259 -9.58 3.92 4.28
CA PRO A 259 -10.16 4.65 5.40
C PRO A 259 -9.26 5.78 5.92
N LEU A 260 -7.94 5.57 5.97
CA LEU A 260 -6.97 6.60 6.33
C LEU A 260 -7.04 7.81 5.38
N GLU A 261 -7.10 7.54 4.08
CA GLU A 261 -7.21 8.58 3.06
C GLU A 261 -8.53 9.36 3.17
N ARG A 262 -9.66 8.66 3.33
CA ARG A 262 -10.98 9.31 3.53
C ARG A 262 -11.05 10.15 4.79
N ALA A 263 -10.53 9.64 5.90
CA ALA A 263 -10.54 10.35 7.17
C ALA A 263 -9.69 11.63 7.15
N THR A 264 -8.67 11.69 6.28
CA THR A 264 -7.73 12.82 6.21
C THR A 264 -8.03 13.77 5.06
N ILE A 265 -8.26 13.28 3.86
CA ILE A 265 -8.40 14.10 2.64
C ILE A 265 -9.83 14.61 2.47
N GLU A 266 -10.85 13.75 2.66
CA GLU A 266 -12.26 14.13 2.48
C GLU A 266 -12.75 15.05 3.60
N ARG A 267 -12.29 14.86 4.83
CA ARG A 267 -12.73 15.65 6.00
C ARG A 267 -12.23 17.10 5.97
N TRP A 268 -11.14 17.37 5.24
CA TRP A 268 -10.50 18.70 5.19
C TRP A 268 -10.81 19.45 3.88
N GLY A 269 -11.75 18.97 3.06
CA GLY A 269 -12.32 19.71 1.93
C GLY A 269 -11.35 20.01 0.78
N MET A 270 -10.26 19.26 0.64
CA MET A 270 -9.25 19.52 -0.40
C MET A 270 -9.53 18.80 -1.74
N VAL A 271 -10.61 18.05 -1.85
CA VAL A 271 -11.08 17.47 -3.12
C VAL A 271 -12.44 18.02 -3.44
N VAL A 272 -12.51 18.89 -4.44
CA VAL A 272 -13.77 19.28 -5.09
C VAL A 272 -14.26 18.02 -5.82
N ARG A 273 -15.38 17.43 -5.38
CA ARG A 273 -16.07 16.39 -6.16
C ARG A 273 -16.52 17.02 -7.49
N THR A 274 -15.82 16.69 -8.57
CA THR A 274 -16.32 16.87 -9.94
C THR A 274 -17.30 15.75 -10.28
#